data_a44c09cf0220eada7273fcacd255fcdb
#
_entry.id   a44c09cf0220eada7273fcacd255fcdb
#
_cell.length_a   1.000
_cell.length_b   1.000
_cell.length_c   1.000
_cell.angle_alpha   90.00
_cell.angle_beta   90.00
_cell.angle_gamma   90.00
#
_symmetry.space_group_name_H-M   'P 1'
#
loop_
_entity.id
_entity.type
_entity.pdbx_description
1 polymer ?
#
loop_
_entity_poly.entity_id
_entity_poly.type
_entity_poly.pdbx_seq_one_letter_code
_entity_poly.pdbx_strand_id
1 'polypeptide(L)'
;MRVIAGEFGGRQLLAPKGWKVRPTPERVREALFSALGDLTGATVADLYCGTGALGIEAISRGAERAVLVDQDIRPAMGNVHNLGLLERVELVRADSAAWVAGGAGGGSFDLVLLDPPYRQADTVAAALDPVIASVLAPGGRVVVESEAGRSLELPSLEVVRERRYGRSLVTFHVHHSSLESR
;
A
#
# COMPACT_ATOMS: atom_id res chain seq x y z
N MET A 1 -15.56 2.53 8.07
CA MET A 1 -14.26 3.07 7.68
C MET A 1 -14.48 4.18 6.65
N ARG A 2 -13.63 5.18 6.56
CA ARG A 2 -13.78 6.30 5.62
C ARG A 2 -12.42 6.73 5.04
N VAL A 3 -12.45 7.48 3.94
CA VAL A 3 -11.30 8.24 3.43
C VAL A 3 -11.00 9.37 4.42
N ILE A 4 -9.72 9.57 4.76
CA ILE A 4 -9.33 10.51 5.82
C ILE A 4 -9.30 11.96 5.31
N ALA A 5 -8.62 12.18 4.18
CA ALA A 5 -8.37 13.53 3.67
C ALA A 5 -8.34 13.56 2.13
N GLY A 6 -8.16 14.77 1.57
CA GLY A 6 -8.08 14.98 0.12
C GLY A 6 -9.44 15.09 -0.55
N GLU A 7 -9.47 14.84 -1.85
CA GLU A 7 -10.63 15.00 -2.75
C GLU A 7 -11.88 14.23 -2.26
N PHE A 8 -11.67 13.03 -1.72
CA PHE A 8 -12.76 12.15 -1.24
C PHE A 8 -12.87 12.10 0.28
N GLY A 9 -12.23 13.04 1.01
CA GLY A 9 -12.23 13.08 2.46
C GLY A 9 -13.62 12.98 3.09
N GLY A 10 -13.77 12.11 4.09
CA GLY A 10 -15.04 11.82 4.77
C GLY A 10 -15.95 10.80 4.05
N ARG A 11 -15.70 10.44 2.80
CA ARG A 11 -16.50 9.45 2.06
C ARG A 11 -16.36 8.06 2.70
N GLN A 12 -17.48 7.37 2.83
CA GLN A 12 -17.54 6.04 3.45
C GLN A 12 -16.94 4.97 2.54
N LEU A 13 -16.10 4.11 3.13
CA LEU A 13 -15.62 2.88 2.51
C LEU A 13 -16.33 1.69 3.15
N LEU A 14 -16.89 0.84 2.31
CA LEU A 14 -17.62 -0.34 2.75
C LEU A 14 -16.64 -1.49 2.99
N ALA A 15 -16.86 -2.22 4.06
CA ALA A 15 -16.23 -3.52 4.32
C ALA A 15 -17.29 -4.61 4.34
N PRO A 16 -17.03 -5.81 3.81
CA PRO A 16 -17.99 -6.90 3.83
C PRO A 16 -18.42 -7.27 5.26
N LYS A 17 -19.68 -7.61 5.45
CA LYS A 17 -20.15 -8.12 6.75
C LYS A 17 -19.40 -9.39 7.11
N GLY A 18 -18.90 -9.46 8.36
CA GLY A 18 -18.13 -10.60 8.83
C GLY A 18 -16.65 -10.61 8.39
N TRP A 19 -16.16 -9.52 7.81
CA TRP A 19 -14.75 -9.35 7.46
C TRP A 19 -13.87 -9.53 8.71
N LYS A 20 -13.07 -10.60 8.73
CA LYS A 20 -12.22 -10.95 9.87
C LYS A 20 -10.88 -10.21 9.88
N VAL A 21 -10.56 -9.53 8.78
CA VAL A 21 -9.34 -8.74 8.67
C VAL A 21 -9.59 -7.40 9.36
N ARG A 22 -8.76 -7.08 10.35
CA ARG A 22 -8.82 -5.79 11.05
C ARG A 22 -8.27 -4.73 10.09
N PRO A 23 -9.08 -3.76 9.67
CA PRO A 23 -8.56 -2.69 8.82
C PRO A 23 -7.56 -1.85 9.60
N THR A 24 -6.53 -1.35 8.91
CA THR A 24 -5.60 -0.36 9.46
C THR A 24 -6.39 0.81 10.07
N PRO A 25 -6.21 1.10 11.37
CA PRO A 25 -6.97 2.16 12.04
C PRO A 25 -6.84 3.51 11.33
N GLU A 26 -7.92 4.32 11.32
CA GLU A 26 -7.91 5.65 10.69
C GLU A 26 -6.73 6.51 11.15
N ARG A 27 -6.42 6.49 12.46
CA ARG A 27 -5.26 7.21 13.03
C ARG A 27 -3.92 6.75 12.44
N VAL A 28 -3.76 5.46 12.16
CA VAL A 28 -2.51 4.92 11.58
C VAL A 28 -2.40 5.35 10.12
N ARG A 29 -3.50 5.24 9.36
CA ARG A 29 -3.55 5.72 7.97
C ARG A 29 -3.26 7.22 7.87
N GLU A 30 -3.88 8.03 8.73
CA GLU A 30 -3.63 9.47 8.80
C GLU A 30 -2.14 9.77 9.03
N ALA A 31 -1.54 9.11 10.02
CA ALA A 31 -0.14 9.32 10.37
C ALA A 31 0.81 8.83 9.26
N LEU A 32 0.49 7.69 8.61
CA LEU A 32 1.22 7.16 7.47
C LEU A 32 1.24 8.18 6.33
N PHE A 33 0.08 8.65 5.89
CA PHE A 33 -0.01 9.59 4.78
C PHE A 33 0.53 10.98 5.11
N SER A 34 0.39 11.45 6.35
CA SER A 34 1.06 12.68 6.82
C SER A 34 2.58 12.57 6.76
N ALA A 35 3.14 11.38 7.00
CA ALA A 35 4.58 11.14 6.91
C ALA A 35 5.07 10.99 5.47
N LEU A 36 4.22 10.55 4.54
CA LEU A 36 4.52 10.45 3.11
C LEU A 36 4.64 11.83 2.44
N GLY A 37 3.83 12.80 2.89
CA GLY A 37 3.77 14.13 2.31
C GLY A 37 2.93 14.18 1.02
N ASP A 38 3.37 15.00 0.06
CA ASP A 38 2.70 15.21 -1.21
C ASP A 38 2.79 13.94 -2.10
N LEU A 39 1.66 13.55 -2.66
CA LEU A 39 1.55 12.42 -3.60
C LEU A 39 1.06 12.87 -4.98
N THR A 40 1.04 14.18 -5.25
CA THR A 40 0.56 14.72 -6.54
C THR A 40 1.32 14.08 -7.71
N GLY A 41 0.58 13.49 -8.63
CA GLY A 41 1.12 12.82 -9.82
C GLY A 41 1.74 11.43 -9.57
N ALA A 42 1.78 10.94 -8.32
CA ALA A 42 2.39 9.65 -8.01
C ALA A 42 1.59 8.46 -8.58
N THR A 43 2.31 7.44 -9.02
CA THR A 43 1.77 6.11 -9.34
C THR A 43 1.96 5.18 -8.15
N VAL A 44 0.87 4.58 -7.68
CA VAL A 44 0.83 3.82 -6.42
C VAL A 44 0.42 2.37 -6.66
N ALA A 45 1.10 1.41 -6.03
CA ALA A 45 0.61 0.05 -5.88
C ALA A 45 0.17 -0.20 -4.43
N ASP A 46 -1.04 -0.73 -4.23
CA ASP A 46 -1.58 -1.15 -2.93
C ASP A 46 -1.69 -2.68 -2.94
N LEU A 47 -0.72 -3.33 -2.34
CA LEU A 47 -0.60 -4.78 -2.30
C LEU A 47 -1.27 -5.33 -1.03
N TYR A 48 -2.02 -6.42 -1.18
CA TYR A 48 -2.93 -6.93 -0.14
C TYR A 48 -4.00 -5.90 0.21
N CYS A 49 -4.56 -5.23 -0.82
CA CYS A 49 -5.35 -4.01 -0.68
C CYS A 49 -6.67 -4.18 0.09
N GLY A 50 -7.21 -5.39 0.21
CA GLY A 50 -8.45 -5.68 0.92
C GLY A 50 -9.62 -4.82 0.42
N THR A 51 -9.97 -3.79 1.18
CA THR A 51 -11.03 -2.83 0.83
C THR A 51 -10.55 -1.71 -0.10
N GLY A 52 -9.26 -1.65 -0.42
CA GLY A 52 -8.63 -0.59 -1.20
C GLY A 52 -8.40 0.70 -0.41
N ALA A 53 -8.48 0.65 0.92
CA ALA A 53 -8.47 1.87 1.74
C ALA A 53 -7.18 2.68 1.63
N LEU A 54 -6.02 2.04 1.48
CA LEU A 54 -4.74 2.73 1.34
C LEU A 54 -4.58 3.33 -0.06
N GLY A 55 -4.84 2.56 -1.11
CA GLY A 55 -4.74 3.05 -2.48
C GLY A 55 -5.77 4.15 -2.79
N ILE A 56 -7.00 4.02 -2.28
CA ILE A 56 -8.04 5.06 -2.41
C ILE A 56 -7.64 6.33 -1.65
N GLU A 57 -7.04 6.21 -0.46
CA GLU A 57 -6.52 7.36 0.29
C GLU A 57 -5.39 8.06 -0.49
N ALA A 58 -4.48 7.30 -1.13
CA ALA A 58 -3.44 7.86 -1.98
C ALA A 58 -4.03 8.67 -3.15
N ILE A 59 -5.01 8.10 -3.86
CA ILE A 59 -5.76 8.81 -4.92
C ILE A 59 -6.40 10.09 -4.38
N SER A 60 -7.07 10.00 -3.22
CA SER A 60 -7.70 11.14 -2.58
C SER A 60 -6.73 12.28 -2.24
N ARG A 61 -5.46 11.94 -1.99
CA ARG A 61 -4.37 12.89 -1.66
C ARG A 61 -3.54 13.32 -2.87
N GLY A 62 -4.01 13.04 -4.09
CA GLY A 62 -3.41 13.58 -5.31
C GLY A 62 -2.60 12.59 -6.15
N ALA A 63 -2.49 11.31 -5.75
CA ALA A 63 -1.88 10.31 -6.62
C ALA A 63 -2.64 10.26 -7.95
N GLU A 64 -1.91 10.15 -9.04
CA GLU A 64 -2.50 10.13 -10.39
C GLU A 64 -3.21 8.81 -10.65
N ARG A 65 -2.55 7.71 -10.31
CA ARG A 65 -3.05 6.35 -10.54
C ARG A 65 -2.73 5.44 -9.36
N ALA A 66 -3.60 4.44 -9.14
CA ALA A 66 -3.34 3.37 -8.20
C ALA A 66 -3.66 2.01 -8.82
N VAL A 67 -2.83 1.00 -8.53
CA VAL A 67 -3.10 -0.41 -8.83
C VAL A 67 -3.38 -1.10 -7.51
N LEU A 68 -4.58 -1.64 -7.35
CA LEU A 68 -5.01 -2.36 -6.15
C LEU A 68 -4.95 -3.86 -6.41
N VAL A 69 -4.13 -4.58 -5.67
CA VAL A 69 -3.88 -6.01 -5.86
C VAL A 69 -4.31 -6.80 -4.65
N ASP A 70 -5.18 -7.79 -4.85
CA ASP A 70 -5.61 -8.74 -3.80
C ASP A 70 -6.13 -10.03 -4.45
N GLN A 71 -6.13 -11.12 -3.70
CA GLN A 71 -6.74 -12.39 -4.12
C GLN A 71 -8.26 -12.29 -4.16
N ASP A 72 -8.87 -11.44 -3.30
CA ASP A 72 -10.28 -11.08 -3.32
C ASP A 72 -10.48 -9.58 -3.54
N ILE A 73 -10.53 -9.17 -4.79
CA ILE A 73 -10.66 -7.76 -5.18
C ILE A 73 -12.07 -7.19 -5.04
N ARG A 74 -13.08 -8.01 -4.74
CA ARG A 74 -14.49 -7.58 -4.69
C ARG A 74 -14.76 -6.42 -3.71
N PRO A 75 -14.17 -6.37 -2.50
CA PRO A 75 -14.38 -5.26 -1.58
C PRO A 75 -13.82 -3.94 -2.11
N ALA A 76 -12.61 -3.98 -2.69
CA ALA A 76 -11.99 -2.80 -3.30
C ALA A 76 -12.80 -2.33 -4.51
N MET A 77 -13.23 -3.24 -5.38
CA MET A 77 -14.04 -2.94 -6.56
C MET A 77 -15.33 -2.18 -6.18
N GLY A 78 -16.03 -2.62 -5.13
CA GLY A 78 -17.23 -1.93 -4.66
C GLY A 78 -16.95 -0.49 -4.23
N ASN A 79 -15.83 -0.25 -3.52
CA ASN A 79 -15.44 1.08 -3.07
C ASN A 79 -14.97 1.97 -4.24
N VAL A 80 -14.17 1.44 -5.15
CA VAL A 80 -13.71 2.15 -6.36
C VAL A 80 -14.89 2.58 -7.22
N HIS A 81 -15.84 1.68 -7.45
CA HIS A 81 -17.08 1.99 -8.20
C HIS A 81 -17.93 3.07 -7.50
N ASN A 82 -18.16 2.94 -6.19
CA ASN A 82 -18.97 3.89 -5.43
C ASN A 82 -18.37 5.29 -5.36
N LEU A 83 -17.05 5.42 -5.51
CA LEU A 83 -16.35 6.70 -5.54
C LEU A 83 -16.10 7.22 -6.97
N GLY A 84 -16.46 6.46 -8.01
CA GLY A 84 -16.24 6.86 -9.40
C GLY A 84 -14.78 6.88 -9.84
N LEU A 85 -13.95 5.97 -9.30
CA LEU A 85 -12.48 5.97 -9.47
C LEU A 85 -11.98 5.03 -10.57
N LEU A 86 -12.85 4.47 -11.41
CA LEU A 86 -12.49 3.44 -12.40
C LEU A 86 -11.44 3.90 -13.44
N GLU A 87 -11.35 5.20 -13.71
CA GLU A 87 -10.36 5.74 -14.65
C GLU A 87 -8.97 5.93 -14.01
N ARG A 88 -8.90 6.00 -12.67
CA ARG A 88 -7.67 6.25 -11.91
C ARG A 88 -7.17 5.02 -11.15
N VAL A 89 -8.00 3.99 -11.05
CA VAL A 89 -7.71 2.79 -10.24
C VAL A 89 -7.83 1.55 -11.09
N GLU A 90 -6.73 0.84 -11.23
CA GLU A 90 -6.69 -0.51 -11.79
C GLU A 90 -6.91 -1.54 -10.68
N LEU A 91 -7.73 -2.55 -10.96
CA LEU A 91 -8.05 -3.62 -10.02
C LEU A 91 -7.47 -4.94 -10.53
N VAL A 92 -6.55 -5.53 -9.79
CA VAL A 92 -5.87 -6.77 -10.15
C VAL A 92 -6.21 -7.87 -9.16
N ARG A 93 -6.90 -8.91 -9.63
CA ARG A 93 -7.13 -10.10 -8.83
C ARG A 93 -5.97 -11.09 -8.98
N ALA A 94 -5.05 -11.06 -8.03
CA ALA A 94 -3.86 -11.91 -8.03
C ALA A 94 -3.34 -12.14 -6.61
N ASP A 95 -2.46 -13.11 -6.45
CA ASP A 95 -1.54 -13.11 -5.32
C ASP A 95 -0.54 -11.95 -5.50
N SER A 96 -0.42 -11.09 -4.49
CA SER A 96 0.36 -9.85 -4.59
C SER A 96 1.84 -10.11 -4.84
N ALA A 97 2.44 -11.11 -4.19
CA ALA A 97 3.85 -11.44 -4.37
C ALA A 97 4.10 -12.03 -5.77
N ALA A 98 3.22 -12.92 -6.23
CA ALA A 98 3.31 -13.48 -7.58
C ALA A 98 3.13 -12.41 -8.67
N TRP A 99 2.25 -11.43 -8.45
CA TRP A 99 2.06 -10.31 -9.37
C TRP A 99 3.30 -9.43 -9.49
N VAL A 100 3.95 -9.11 -8.36
CA VAL A 100 5.22 -8.37 -8.35
C VAL A 100 6.31 -9.17 -9.07
N ALA A 101 6.46 -10.47 -8.75
CA ALA A 101 7.44 -11.34 -9.39
C ALA A 101 7.22 -11.49 -10.91
N GLY A 102 5.96 -11.38 -11.36
CA GLY A 102 5.60 -11.34 -12.79
C GLY A 102 5.85 -9.98 -13.47
N GLY A 103 6.51 -9.03 -12.82
CA GLY A 103 6.84 -7.72 -13.36
C GLY A 103 5.72 -6.68 -13.20
N ALA A 104 4.76 -6.91 -12.30
CA ALA A 104 3.71 -5.95 -11.91
C ALA A 104 3.01 -5.27 -13.10
N GLY A 105 2.71 -6.03 -14.13
CA GLY A 105 2.10 -5.50 -15.36
C GLY A 105 3.00 -4.54 -16.15
N GLY A 106 4.33 -4.54 -15.90
CA GLY A 106 5.27 -3.59 -16.50
C GLY A 106 5.24 -2.21 -15.82
N GLY A 107 4.57 -2.09 -14.65
CA GLY A 107 4.47 -0.86 -13.89
C GLY A 107 5.78 -0.47 -13.20
N SER A 108 5.92 0.83 -12.97
CA SER A 108 6.96 1.42 -12.14
C SER A 108 6.29 2.38 -11.17
N PHE A 109 6.49 2.17 -9.86
CA PHE A 109 5.70 2.82 -8.82
C PHE A 109 6.55 3.78 -7.99
N ASP A 110 6.02 4.98 -7.79
CA ASP A 110 6.59 5.96 -6.85
C ASP A 110 6.34 5.56 -5.39
N LEU A 111 5.26 4.79 -5.17
CA LEU A 111 4.88 4.29 -3.85
C LEU A 111 4.29 2.89 -3.94
N VAL A 112 4.83 1.96 -3.15
CA VAL A 112 4.22 0.66 -2.90
C VAL A 112 3.77 0.60 -1.45
N LEU A 113 2.49 0.30 -1.23
CA LEU A 113 1.87 0.13 0.08
C LEU A 113 1.70 -1.37 0.35
N LEU A 114 2.10 -1.81 1.53
CA LEU A 114 2.06 -3.21 1.98
C LEU A 114 1.35 -3.30 3.33
N ASP A 115 0.17 -3.91 3.36
CA ASP A 115 -0.59 -4.21 4.58
C ASP A 115 -1.07 -5.68 4.58
N PRO A 116 -0.13 -6.65 4.57
CA PRO A 116 -0.48 -8.06 4.52
C PRO A 116 -1.01 -8.56 5.87
N PRO A 117 -1.79 -9.66 5.89
CA PRO A 117 -2.18 -10.30 7.14
C PRO A 117 -0.96 -10.64 8.01
N TYR A 118 -0.92 -10.18 9.25
CA TYR A 118 0.24 -10.31 10.17
C TYR A 118 0.80 -11.73 10.31
N ARG A 119 -0.07 -12.75 10.18
CA ARG A 119 0.34 -14.17 10.26
C ARG A 119 1.19 -14.62 9.07
N GLN A 120 1.20 -13.86 7.99
CA GLN A 120 1.90 -14.18 6.75
C GLN A 120 3.16 -13.33 6.56
N ALA A 121 3.53 -12.47 7.51
CA ALA A 121 4.63 -11.51 7.36
C ALA A 121 5.92 -12.17 6.83
N ASP A 122 6.37 -13.26 7.45
CA ASP A 122 7.61 -13.96 7.05
C ASP A 122 7.52 -14.53 5.63
N THR A 123 6.38 -15.15 5.29
CA THR A 123 6.16 -15.72 3.94
C THR A 123 6.08 -14.64 2.88
N VAL A 124 5.41 -13.54 3.19
CA VAL A 124 5.28 -12.38 2.30
C VAL A 124 6.64 -11.70 2.10
N ALA A 125 7.40 -11.51 3.18
CA ALA A 125 8.75 -10.96 3.12
C ALA A 125 9.66 -11.80 2.22
N ALA A 126 9.72 -13.11 2.45
CA ALA A 126 10.54 -14.02 1.65
C ALA A 126 10.18 -14.02 0.15
N ALA A 127 8.90 -13.83 -0.18
CA ALA A 127 8.44 -13.80 -1.56
C ALA A 127 8.66 -12.43 -2.23
N LEU A 128 8.51 -11.32 -1.50
CA LEU A 128 8.60 -9.96 -2.06
C LEU A 128 10.02 -9.40 -2.06
N ASP A 129 10.80 -9.67 -1.02
CA ASP A 129 12.13 -9.05 -0.88
C ASP A 129 13.03 -9.19 -2.12
N PRO A 130 13.10 -10.37 -2.79
CA PRO A 130 13.96 -10.51 -3.97
C PRO A 130 13.51 -9.69 -5.19
N VAL A 131 12.26 -9.25 -5.24
CA VAL A 131 11.65 -8.69 -6.45
C VAL A 131 11.06 -7.28 -6.25
N ILE A 132 10.82 -6.84 -5.02
CA ILE A 132 10.09 -5.59 -4.75
C ILE A 132 10.80 -4.36 -5.32
N ALA A 133 12.13 -4.35 -5.32
CA ALA A 133 12.91 -3.24 -5.84
C ALA A 133 12.72 -3.05 -7.36
N SER A 134 12.45 -4.12 -8.11
CA SER A 134 12.31 -4.08 -9.58
C SER A 134 11.08 -3.33 -10.07
N VAL A 135 10.10 -3.12 -9.19
CA VAL A 135 8.85 -2.41 -9.52
C VAL A 135 8.83 -0.97 -9.03
N LEU A 136 9.91 -0.50 -8.39
CA LEU A 136 10.02 0.88 -7.94
C LEU A 136 10.53 1.80 -9.05
N ALA A 137 9.90 2.95 -9.17
CA ALA A 137 10.45 4.08 -9.92
C ALA A 137 11.74 4.60 -9.25
N PRO A 138 12.61 5.31 -9.97
CA PRO A 138 13.74 6.01 -9.36
C PRO A 138 13.27 6.93 -8.22
N GLY A 139 13.78 6.69 -6.99
CA GLY A 139 13.32 7.39 -5.78
C GLY A 139 12.01 6.87 -5.19
N GLY A 140 11.46 5.81 -5.74
CA GLY A 140 10.25 5.16 -5.25
C GLY A 140 10.43 4.60 -3.83
N ARG A 141 9.32 4.51 -3.10
CA ARG A 141 9.28 4.10 -1.69
C ARG A 141 8.37 2.91 -1.47
N VAL A 142 8.73 2.08 -0.51
CA VAL A 142 7.83 1.04 0.01
C VAL A 142 7.45 1.40 1.43
N VAL A 143 6.16 1.35 1.74
CA VAL A 143 5.65 1.53 3.09
C VAL A 143 4.96 0.26 3.54
N VAL A 144 5.42 -0.29 4.65
CA VAL A 144 4.90 -1.52 5.24
C VAL A 144 4.16 -1.21 6.53
N GLU A 145 2.93 -1.69 6.66
CA GLU A 145 2.23 -1.80 7.93
C GLU A 145 2.37 -3.23 8.43
N SER A 146 2.75 -3.39 9.68
CA SER A 146 2.92 -4.69 10.33
C SER A 146 2.54 -4.61 11.80
N GLU A 147 2.47 -5.76 12.48
CA GLU A 147 2.28 -5.80 13.94
C GLU A 147 3.61 -5.54 14.65
N ALA A 148 3.61 -4.64 15.63
CA ALA A 148 4.78 -4.39 16.48
C ALA A 148 5.24 -5.68 17.15
N GLY A 149 6.49 -6.08 16.90
CA GLY A 149 7.06 -7.36 17.36
C GLY A 149 6.94 -8.51 16.34
N ARG A 150 6.32 -8.25 15.19
CA ARG A 150 6.27 -9.15 14.04
C ARG A 150 6.35 -8.33 12.75
N SER A 151 7.47 -7.62 12.61
CA SER A 151 7.74 -6.78 11.44
C SER A 151 7.90 -7.62 10.18
N LEU A 152 7.41 -7.10 9.05
CA LEU A 152 7.76 -7.60 7.73
C LEU A 152 9.06 -6.92 7.32
N GLU A 153 10.12 -7.70 7.17
CA GLU A 153 11.44 -7.19 6.84
C GLU A 153 11.73 -7.38 5.35
N LEU A 154 12.28 -6.34 4.73
CA LEU A 154 12.72 -6.32 3.33
C LEU A 154 14.21 -5.93 3.28
N PRO A 155 15.13 -6.88 3.51
CA PRO A 155 16.57 -6.62 3.56
C PRO A 155 17.16 -6.03 2.27
N SER A 156 16.51 -6.24 1.11
CA SER A 156 16.92 -5.64 -0.17
C SER A 156 16.69 -4.12 -0.21
N LEU A 157 15.97 -3.57 0.75
CA LEU A 157 15.65 -2.14 0.86
C LEU A 157 16.22 -1.57 2.16
N GLU A 158 16.46 -0.26 2.16
CA GLU A 158 16.89 0.46 3.37
C GLU A 158 15.69 1.04 4.11
N VAL A 159 15.60 0.81 5.43
CA VAL A 159 14.63 1.43 6.31
C VAL A 159 15.07 2.85 6.62
N VAL A 160 14.38 3.85 6.09
CA VAL A 160 14.69 5.27 6.32
C VAL A 160 13.85 5.89 7.44
N ARG A 161 12.78 5.25 7.81
CA ARG A 161 11.89 5.72 8.89
C ARG A 161 11.08 4.60 9.46
N GLU A 162 10.91 4.63 10.79
CA GLU A 162 10.02 3.73 11.53
C GLU A 162 9.12 4.53 12.47
N ARG A 163 7.86 4.13 12.62
CA ARG A 163 6.89 4.72 13.52
C ARG A 163 5.96 3.67 14.10
N ARG A 164 5.82 3.67 15.42
CA ARG A 164 4.92 2.78 16.15
C ARG A 164 3.64 3.48 16.59
N TYR A 165 2.51 2.87 16.31
CA TYR A 165 1.19 3.35 16.69
C TYR A 165 0.42 2.25 17.44
N GLY A 166 0.64 2.16 18.76
CA GLY A 166 0.10 1.09 19.56
C GLY A 166 0.65 -0.28 19.13
N ARG A 167 -0.19 -1.11 18.51
CA ARG A 167 0.20 -2.43 17.99
C ARG A 167 0.66 -2.41 16.54
N SER A 168 0.44 -1.33 15.83
CA SER A 168 0.89 -1.18 14.45
C SER A 168 2.29 -0.57 14.39
N LEU A 169 3.11 -1.12 13.52
CA LEU A 169 4.42 -0.62 13.14
C LEU A 169 4.35 -0.21 11.66
N VAL A 170 4.74 1.02 11.36
CA VAL A 170 4.84 1.51 9.97
C VAL A 170 6.30 1.79 9.67
N THR A 171 6.83 1.13 8.65
CA THR A 171 8.21 1.30 8.18
C THR A 171 8.22 1.84 6.76
N PHE A 172 9.15 2.75 6.50
CA PHE A 172 9.36 3.39 5.21
C PHE A 172 10.69 2.94 4.66
N HIS A 173 10.69 2.41 3.45
CA HIS A 173 11.84 1.85 2.80
C HIS A 173 12.12 2.56 1.48
N VAL A 174 13.41 2.63 1.12
CA VAL A 174 13.89 3.12 -0.19
C VAL A 174 14.87 2.11 -0.78
N HIS A 175 15.07 2.17 -2.10
CA HIS A 175 16.11 1.38 -2.73
C HIS A 175 17.49 1.97 -2.38
N HIS A 176 18.48 1.13 -2.10
CA HIS A 176 19.85 1.55 -1.72
C HIS A 176 20.49 2.54 -2.71
N SER A 177 20.25 2.39 -4.01
CA SER A 177 20.77 3.32 -5.03
C SER A 177 20.22 4.75 -4.94
N SER A 178 19.10 4.96 -4.23
CA SER A 178 18.48 6.28 -4.08
C SER A 178 19.23 7.21 -3.13
N LEU A 179 20.21 6.72 -2.38
CA LEU A 179 20.98 7.46 -1.38
C LEU A 179 22.33 7.96 -1.90
N GLU A 180 22.85 7.37 -2.97
CA GLU A 180 24.14 7.77 -3.54
C GLU A 180 24.08 9.06 -4.39
N SER A 181 22.86 9.61 -4.60
CA SER A 181 22.61 10.76 -5.48
C SER A 181 22.33 12.08 -4.73
N ARG A 182 22.69 12.17 -3.44
CA ARG A 182 22.50 13.39 -2.64
C ARG A 182 23.81 14.02 -2.21
#